data_a283cf8ce0a3af785c31c9e6c8776b31
#
_entry.id   a283cf8ce0a3af785c31c9e6c8776b31
#
_cell.length_a   1.000
_cell.length_b   1.000
_cell.length_c   1.000
_cell.angle_alpha   90.00
_cell.angle_beta   90.00
_cell.angle_gamma   90.00
#
_symmetry.space_group_name_H-M   'P 1'
#
loop_
_entity.id
_entity.type
_entity.pdbx_description
1 polymer ?
#
loop_
_entity_poly.entity_id
_entity_poly.type
_entity_poly.pdbx_seq_one_letter_code
_entity_poly.pdbx_strand_id
1 'polypeptide(L)'
;MLNIAALRQQQIPLAAEPRSPVPFHILMKPIGPACNLACRYCYYPQDETPVNKMDDARLEQFIRRYIAAQPAGAREINFVWQGGEPLLAGLSFYKKALALQARYAPDGVTISNSLQTNGTLINDAWCRLFREHGFIIGLSLEGNEALQDYHRPDKRGRSTWSAALRGIDLLHQHQVDFNLLVVVHNEMAAHAAAIYDRLVSLGARYLQFQPLMSEGAALREGYQLSADNWGRFMVGIWRQWRKRCDRGRVFVINIEQAWAQYFTHTSGSCVHSARCGSNLVMEPDGQLYACDHLINAEHRLGRLDEQTLAAAVDASVQLPFGQQKSLRRECQTCSVKMVCQGGCPAHLNAAGNNRLCGGYYRFFSDILAPLRPFTRDLNGLKAWRAAFVGTAHTA
;
A
#
# COMPACT_ATOMS: atom_id res chain seq x y z
N MET A 1 23.33 -14.99 10.83
CA MET A 1 22.49 -13.91 11.39
C MET A 1 23.20 -12.58 11.22
N LEU A 2 22.49 -11.54 10.80
CA LEU A 2 23.00 -10.17 10.76
C LEU A 2 23.05 -9.63 12.20
N ASN A 3 24.24 -9.27 12.68
CA ASN A 3 24.35 -8.64 13.99
C ASN A 3 24.05 -7.14 13.89
N ILE A 4 22.74 -6.78 13.90
CA ILE A 4 22.27 -5.40 13.79
C ILE A 4 22.84 -4.51 14.90
N ALA A 5 22.97 -5.03 16.13
CA ALA A 5 23.53 -4.26 17.25
C ALA A 5 25.00 -3.89 17.01
N ALA A 6 25.82 -4.82 16.51
CA ALA A 6 27.21 -4.52 16.15
C ALA A 6 27.33 -3.54 14.97
N LEU A 7 26.41 -3.62 14.00
CA LEU A 7 26.36 -2.67 12.87
C LEU A 7 25.99 -1.26 13.31
N ARG A 8 25.07 -1.11 14.27
CA ARG A 8 24.71 0.19 14.87
C ARG A 8 25.86 0.84 15.62
N GLN A 9 26.79 0.06 16.19
CA GLN A 9 28.01 0.60 16.83
C GLN A 9 29.00 1.16 15.81
N GLN A 10 28.85 0.82 14.53
CA GLN A 10 29.67 1.30 13.41
C GLN A 10 28.96 2.37 12.61
N GLN A 11 28.17 3.23 13.26
CA GLN A 11 27.44 4.30 12.57
C GLN A 11 28.39 5.18 11.77
N ILE A 12 27.99 5.45 10.53
CA ILE A 12 28.68 6.39 9.62
C ILE A 12 27.86 7.69 9.63
N PRO A 13 28.51 8.84 9.84
CA PRO A 13 27.84 10.12 9.76
C PRO A 13 27.11 10.26 8.43
N LEU A 14 25.84 10.64 8.48
CA LEU A 14 25.07 10.98 7.29
C LEU A 14 25.72 12.18 6.62
N ALA A 15 25.94 12.11 5.30
CA ALA A 15 26.31 13.28 4.51
C ALA A 15 25.21 14.35 4.67
N ALA A 16 25.59 15.61 4.59
CA ALA A 16 24.63 16.72 4.61
C ALA A 16 23.67 16.59 3.43
N GLU A 17 22.46 16.10 3.70
CA GLU A 17 21.34 16.03 2.77
C GLU A 17 20.28 16.99 3.29
N PRO A 18 19.73 17.90 2.47
CA PRO A 18 18.62 18.74 2.88
C PRO A 18 17.43 17.90 3.34
N ARG A 19 16.88 18.26 4.48
CA ARG A 19 15.71 17.58 5.03
C ARG A 19 14.44 18.10 4.40
N SER A 20 13.52 17.18 4.08
CA SER A 20 12.18 17.55 3.66
C SER A 20 11.44 18.23 4.83
N PRO A 21 10.69 19.31 4.61
CA PRO A 21 9.86 19.92 5.62
C PRO A 21 8.63 19.09 5.98
N VAL A 22 8.27 18.13 5.12
CA VAL A 22 7.09 17.26 5.29
C VAL A 22 7.50 15.78 5.30
N PRO A 23 6.80 14.92 6.04
CA PRO A 23 6.97 13.48 5.95
C PRO A 23 6.71 13.00 4.52
N PHE A 24 7.55 12.10 4.05
CA PHE A 24 7.41 11.50 2.73
C PHE A 24 7.83 10.03 2.74
N HIS A 25 7.35 9.30 1.75
CA HIS A 25 7.72 7.91 1.53
C HIS A 25 8.25 7.72 0.11
N ILE A 26 9.19 6.77 -0.04
CA ILE A 26 9.63 6.32 -1.35
C ILE A 26 9.34 4.84 -1.46
N LEU A 27 8.49 4.48 -2.43
CA LEU A 27 8.22 3.12 -2.81
C LEU A 27 9.37 2.66 -3.71
N MET A 28 10.16 1.75 -3.19
CA MET A 28 11.36 1.26 -3.85
C MET A 28 11.05 0.06 -4.73
N LYS A 29 11.48 0.11 -5.98
CA LYS A 29 11.36 -0.97 -6.95
C LYS A 29 12.73 -1.58 -7.25
N PRO A 30 13.21 -2.57 -6.47
CA PRO A 30 14.60 -3.05 -6.55
C PRO A 30 14.95 -3.75 -7.86
N ILE A 31 13.94 -4.22 -8.59
CA ILE A 31 14.10 -4.96 -9.86
C ILE A 31 13.18 -4.43 -10.97
N GLY A 32 12.59 -3.24 -10.77
CA GLY A 32 11.68 -2.65 -11.74
C GLY A 32 10.47 -3.56 -12.04
N PRO A 33 10.10 -3.74 -13.33
CA PRO A 33 8.95 -4.52 -13.76
C PRO A 33 9.19 -6.05 -13.76
N ALA A 34 10.41 -6.52 -13.47
CA ALA A 34 10.70 -7.95 -13.49
C ALA A 34 9.81 -8.72 -12.51
N CYS A 35 9.06 -9.69 -13.02
CA CYS A 35 8.11 -10.51 -12.25
C CYS A 35 8.10 -11.94 -12.78
N ASN A 36 7.75 -12.88 -11.91
CA ASN A 36 7.53 -14.28 -12.29
C ASN A 36 6.06 -14.57 -12.68
N LEU A 37 5.16 -13.61 -12.49
CA LEU A 37 3.77 -13.68 -12.91
C LEU A 37 3.50 -12.82 -14.16
N ALA A 38 2.34 -13.07 -14.80
CA ALA A 38 1.81 -12.31 -15.93
C ALA A 38 0.38 -11.84 -15.64
N CYS A 39 0.23 -11.06 -14.57
CA CYS A 39 -1.09 -10.58 -14.12
C CYS A 39 -1.76 -9.73 -15.20
N ARG A 40 -3.02 -10.08 -15.57
CA ARG A 40 -3.75 -9.44 -16.67
C ARG A 40 -4.06 -7.97 -16.44
N TYR A 41 -4.13 -7.54 -15.19
CA TYR A 41 -4.41 -6.16 -14.77
C TYR A 41 -3.18 -5.41 -14.27
N CYS A 42 -1.98 -5.96 -14.49
CA CYS A 42 -0.77 -5.29 -14.00
C CYS A 42 -0.67 -3.89 -14.61
N TYR A 43 -0.68 -2.89 -13.76
CA TYR A 43 -0.56 -1.49 -14.18
C TYR A 43 0.90 -1.11 -14.49
N TYR A 44 1.84 -1.92 -13.98
CA TYR A 44 3.25 -1.64 -14.11
C TYR A 44 3.74 -2.04 -15.51
N PRO A 45 4.36 -1.12 -16.27
CA PRO A 45 4.79 -1.41 -17.62
C PRO A 45 5.75 -2.60 -17.64
N GLN A 46 5.40 -3.60 -18.46
CA GLN A 46 6.26 -4.77 -18.72
C GLN A 46 6.94 -4.61 -20.08
N ASP A 47 7.66 -3.49 -20.25
CA ASP A 47 8.47 -3.28 -21.45
C ASP A 47 9.57 -4.33 -21.50
N GLU A 48 9.87 -4.81 -22.71
CA GLU A 48 10.91 -5.83 -22.96
C GLU A 48 12.32 -5.35 -22.66
N THR A 49 12.48 -4.12 -22.22
CA THR A 49 13.78 -3.52 -21.86
C THR A 49 14.35 -4.27 -20.66
N PRO A 50 15.55 -4.87 -20.76
CA PRO A 50 16.19 -5.52 -19.63
C PRO A 50 16.35 -4.52 -18.49
N VAL A 51 15.58 -4.72 -17.41
CA VAL A 51 15.78 -3.91 -16.21
C VAL A 51 16.84 -4.57 -15.37
N ASN A 52 17.96 -3.87 -15.20
CA ASN A 52 18.98 -4.30 -14.28
C ASN A 52 18.48 -4.18 -12.85
N LYS A 53 18.70 -5.20 -12.05
CA LYS A 53 18.53 -5.11 -10.60
C LYS A 53 19.34 -3.93 -10.07
N MET A 54 18.81 -3.23 -9.09
CA MET A 54 19.54 -2.19 -8.38
C MET A 54 20.86 -2.73 -7.87
N ASP A 55 21.94 -2.04 -8.20
CA ASP A 55 23.28 -2.38 -7.72
C ASP A 55 23.51 -1.95 -6.26
N ASP A 56 24.56 -2.44 -5.69
CA ASP A 56 24.90 -2.22 -4.29
C ASP A 56 25.22 -0.76 -3.97
N ALA A 57 25.85 -0.05 -4.90
CA ALA A 57 26.23 1.35 -4.71
C ALA A 57 24.97 2.25 -4.67
N ARG A 58 24.03 1.98 -5.57
CA ARG A 58 22.76 2.71 -5.60
C ARG A 58 21.88 2.39 -4.40
N LEU A 59 21.84 1.13 -3.96
CA LEU A 59 21.14 0.74 -2.74
C LEU A 59 21.68 1.51 -1.52
N GLU A 60 23.00 1.61 -1.38
CA GLU A 60 23.63 2.36 -0.29
C GLU A 60 23.35 3.85 -0.40
N GLN A 61 23.49 4.43 -1.60
CA GLN A 61 23.18 5.83 -1.87
C GLN A 61 21.73 6.15 -1.49
N PHE A 62 20.78 5.30 -1.90
CA PHE A 62 19.36 5.47 -1.57
C PHE A 62 19.12 5.44 -0.07
N ILE A 63 19.56 4.37 0.62
CA ILE A 63 19.29 4.20 2.05
C ILE A 63 19.85 5.37 2.85
N ARG A 64 21.09 5.75 2.59
CA ARG A 64 21.76 6.87 3.25
C ARG A 64 21.00 8.18 3.05
N ARG A 65 20.66 8.51 1.81
CA ARG A 65 19.99 9.76 1.46
C ARG A 65 18.56 9.79 1.93
N TYR A 66 17.82 8.67 1.86
CA TYR A 66 16.44 8.58 2.29
C TYR A 66 16.31 8.79 3.81
N ILE A 67 17.23 8.22 4.60
CA ILE A 67 17.29 8.45 6.05
C ILE A 67 17.65 9.90 6.34
N ALA A 68 18.64 10.46 5.65
CA ALA A 68 19.12 11.83 5.89
C ALA A 68 18.07 12.90 5.54
N ALA A 69 17.28 12.66 4.47
CA ALA A 69 16.28 13.61 3.98
C ALA A 69 14.98 13.63 4.79
N GLN A 70 14.78 12.70 5.72
CA GLN A 70 13.55 12.69 6.54
C GLN A 70 13.46 13.95 7.41
N PRO A 71 12.23 14.41 7.75
CA PRO A 71 12.04 15.58 8.58
C PRO A 71 12.79 15.51 9.92
N ALA A 72 13.17 16.67 10.44
CA ALA A 72 13.72 16.74 11.77
C ALA A 72 12.70 16.19 12.79
N GLY A 73 13.15 15.29 13.67
CA GLY A 73 12.29 14.68 14.69
C GLY A 73 11.46 13.49 14.20
N ALA A 74 11.68 12.99 12.99
CA ALA A 74 11.11 11.71 12.57
C ALA A 74 11.52 10.61 13.56
N ARG A 75 10.54 9.91 14.14
CA ARG A 75 10.76 8.81 15.10
C ARG A 75 10.77 7.45 14.45
N GLU A 76 10.20 7.35 13.26
CA GLU A 76 10.12 6.14 12.45
C GLU A 76 10.37 6.46 10.98
N ILE A 77 11.13 5.60 10.31
CA ILE A 77 11.37 5.66 8.87
C ILE A 77 11.00 4.29 8.30
N ASN A 78 9.98 4.26 7.45
CA ASN A 78 9.51 3.03 6.81
C ASN A 78 10.12 2.91 5.41
N PHE A 79 10.73 1.75 5.13
CA PHE A 79 11.17 1.36 3.80
C PHE A 79 10.10 0.48 3.16
N VAL A 80 9.59 0.90 2.02
CA VAL A 80 8.52 0.20 1.29
C VAL A 80 9.11 -0.43 0.03
N TRP A 81 9.07 -1.76 -0.05
CA TRP A 81 9.63 -2.55 -1.14
C TRP A 81 8.50 -3.12 -1.99
N GLN A 82 8.49 -2.77 -3.27
CA GLN A 82 7.49 -3.22 -4.23
C GLN A 82 8.13 -3.30 -5.63
N GLY A 83 7.36 -3.51 -6.67
CA GLY A 83 7.80 -3.54 -8.06
C GLY A 83 7.12 -4.66 -8.81
N GLY A 84 7.81 -5.33 -9.70
CA GLY A 84 7.34 -6.56 -10.32
C GLY A 84 7.13 -7.63 -9.23
N GLU A 85 8.15 -8.46 -8.96
CA GLU A 85 8.16 -9.30 -7.76
C GLU A 85 9.44 -9.04 -6.97
N PRO A 86 9.38 -8.28 -5.87
CA PRO A 86 10.58 -7.82 -5.16
C PRO A 86 11.44 -8.96 -4.58
N LEU A 87 10.85 -10.14 -4.32
CA LEU A 87 11.63 -11.30 -3.85
C LEU A 87 12.65 -11.81 -4.89
N LEU A 88 12.47 -11.50 -6.18
CA LEU A 88 13.46 -11.80 -7.21
C LEU A 88 14.77 -11.03 -7.02
N ALA A 89 14.79 -9.96 -6.25
CA ALA A 89 16.03 -9.28 -5.84
C ALA A 89 16.95 -10.19 -5.02
N GLY A 90 16.38 -11.21 -4.36
CA GLY A 90 17.09 -12.23 -3.59
C GLY A 90 17.43 -11.82 -2.17
N LEU A 91 17.61 -12.81 -1.31
CA LEU A 91 17.89 -12.63 0.14
C LEU A 91 19.14 -11.78 0.42
N SER A 92 20.18 -11.90 -0.43
CA SER A 92 21.43 -11.15 -0.26
C SER A 92 21.22 -9.65 -0.36
N PHE A 93 20.33 -9.21 -1.28
CA PHE A 93 19.95 -7.80 -1.43
C PHE A 93 19.32 -7.25 -0.15
N TYR A 94 18.34 -7.96 0.41
CA TYR A 94 17.65 -7.50 1.63
C TYR A 94 18.54 -7.55 2.86
N LYS A 95 19.41 -8.56 2.97
CA LYS A 95 20.42 -8.60 4.05
C LYS A 95 21.35 -7.39 3.98
N LYS A 96 21.77 -7.01 2.77
CA LYS A 96 22.58 -5.81 2.57
C LYS A 96 21.81 -4.53 2.89
N ALA A 97 20.55 -4.42 2.44
CA ALA A 97 19.68 -3.30 2.78
C ALA A 97 19.54 -3.11 4.29
N LEU A 98 19.27 -4.19 5.02
CA LEU A 98 19.16 -4.19 6.48
C LEU A 98 20.46 -3.78 7.18
N ALA A 99 21.61 -4.25 6.67
CA ALA A 99 22.92 -3.85 7.21
C ALA A 99 23.19 -2.36 7.02
N LEU A 100 22.84 -1.81 5.83
CA LEU A 100 22.97 -0.38 5.54
C LEU A 100 22.00 0.45 6.37
N GLN A 101 20.75 0.02 6.49
CA GLN A 101 19.76 0.67 7.35
C GLN A 101 20.25 0.75 8.80
N ALA A 102 20.80 -0.34 9.35
CA ALA A 102 21.35 -0.35 10.71
C ALA A 102 22.53 0.61 10.88
N ARG A 103 23.40 0.69 9.86
CA ARG A 103 24.61 1.55 9.88
C ARG A 103 24.26 3.04 9.80
N TYR A 104 23.20 3.40 9.05
CA TYR A 104 22.81 4.80 8.82
C TYR A 104 21.65 5.26 9.71
N ALA A 105 21.02 4.38 10.51
CA ALA A 105 19.91 4.75 11.38
C ALA A 105 20.36 5.73 12.47
N PRO A 106 19.73 6.91 12.60
CA PRO A 106 20.03 7.82 13.69
C PRO A 106 19.59 7.24 15.06
N ASP A 107 20.21 7.71 16.13
CA ASP A 107 19.81 7.31 17.48
C ASP A 107 18.36 7.69 17.76
N GLY A 108 17.62 6.78 18.40
CA GLY A 108 16.22 6.98 18.76
C GLY A 108 15.23 6.86 17.58
N VAL A 109 15.70 6.58 16.35
CA VAL A 109 14.85 6.37 15.19
C VAL A 109 14.62 4.87 14.95
N THR A 110 13.37 4.49 14.83
CA THR A 110 12.97 3.14 14.42
C THR A 110 12.97 3.01 12.90
N ILE A 111 13.68 2.00 12.37
CA ILE A 111 13.58 1.64 10.96
C ILE A 111 12.64 0.45 10.84
N SER A 112 11.62 0.60 10.00
CA SER A 112 10.67 -0.47 9.68
C SER A 112 10.72 -0.80 8.18
N ASN A 113 10.30 -2.02 7.84
CA ASN A 113 10.28 -2.50 6.46
C ASN A 113 8.92 -3.12 6.14
N SER A 114 8.34 -2.73 5.01
CA SER A 114 7.15 -3.36 4.43
C SER A 114 7.45 -3.81 3.00
N LEU A 115 6.92 -4.98 2.63
CA LEU A 115 7.21 -5.58 1.34
C LEU A 115 5.93 -6.14 0.73
N GLN A 116 5.61 -5.70 -0.51
CA GLN A 116 4.45 -6.20 -1.26
C GLN A 116 4.90 -7.28 -2.24
N THR A 117 4.34 -8.49 -2.12
CA THR A 117 4.70 -9.66 -2.94
C THR A 117 3.48 -10.40 -3.47
N ASN A 118 3.66 -11.15 -4.55
CA ASN A 118 2.66 -12.12 -5.01
C ASN A 118 2.64 -13.43 -4.18
N GLY A 119 3.55 -13.59 -3.24
CA GLY A 119 3.62 -14.69 -2.28
C GLY A 119 4.18 -16.01 -2.82
N THR A 120 4.29 -16.18 -4.13
CA THR A 120 4.64 -17.50 -4.75
C THR A 120 6.09 -17.92 -4.53
N LEU A 121 6.98 -16.99 -4.20
CA LEU A 121 8.41 -17.23 -3.96
C LEU A 121 8.77 -17.31 -2.47
N ILE A 122 7.80 -17.16 -1.57
CA ILE A 122 8.04 -17.26 -0.12
C ILE A 122 8.48 -18.67 0.23
N ASN A 123 9.52 -18.76 1.05
CA ASN A 123 10.05 -19.99 1.62
C ASN A 123 10.57 -19.73 3.06
N ASP A 124 11.02 -20.77 3.75
CA ASP A 124 11.51 -20.66 5.14
C ASP A 124 12.63 -19.63 5.31
N ALA A 125 13.52 -19.48 4.34
CA ALA A 125 14.62 -18.53 4.43
C ALA A 125 14.10 -17.08 4.38
N TRP A 126 13.08 -16.81 3.56
CA TRP A 126 12.38 -15.53 3.52
C TRP A 126 11.63 -15.27 4.83
N CYS A 127 10.87 -16.25 5.32
CA CYS A 127 10.10 -16.09 6.56
C CYS A 127 11.01 -15.84 7.77
N ARG A 128 12.16 -16.53 7.86
CA ARG A 128 13.15 -16.24 8.91
C ARG A 128 13.66 -14.79 8.83
N LEU A 129 13.99 -14.30 7.64
CA LEU A 129 14.41 -12.92 7.45
C LEU A 129 13.30 -11.93 7.87
N PHE A 130 12.07 -12.17 7.43
CA PHE A 130 10.93 -11.32 7.75
C PHE A 130 10.67 -11.27 9.24
N ARG A 131 10.65 -12.42 9.90
CA ARG A 131 10.41 -12.52 11.34
C ARG A 131 11.52 -11.87 12.17
N GLU A 132 12.78 -12.15 11.83
CA GLU A 132 13.96 -11.62 12.54
C GLU A 132 14.02 -10.10 12.49
N HIS A 133 13.59 -9.49 11.37
CA HIS A 133 13.71 -8.06 11.13
C HIS A 133 12.36 -7.31 11.12
N GLY A 134 11.28 -7.95 11.57
CA GLY A 134 9.98 -7.31 11.75
C GLY A 134 9.36 -6.75 10.46
N PHE A 135 9.53 -7.46 9.34
CA PHE A 135 8.87 -7.04 8.10
C PHE A 135 7.35 -7.19 8.21
N ILE A 136 6.64 -6.23 7.63
CA ILE A 136 5.20 -6.34 7.37
C ILE A 136 5.02 -6.75 5.90
N ILE A 137 4.37 -7.89 5.67
CA ILE A 137 4.22 -8.44 4.32
C ILE A 137 2.83 -8.14 3.78
N GLY A 138 2.77 -7.41 2.66
CA GLY A 138 1.57 -7.32 1.83
C GLY A 138 1.58 -8.48 0.83
N LEU A 139 0.62 -9.39 0.93
CA LEU A 139 0.50 -10.51 0.01
C LEU A 139 -0.71 -10.29 -0.91
N SER A 140 -0.46 -10.25 -2.22
CA SER A 140 -1.51 -10.10 -3.22
C SER A 140 -2.23 -11.43 -3.42
N LEU A 141 -3.54 -11.47 -3.19
CA LEU A 141 -4.36 -12.66 -3.36
C LEU A 141 -5.75 -12.26 -3.88
N GLU A 142 -6.26 -13.00 -4.86
CA GLU A 142 -7.66 -12.87 -5.26
C GLU A 142 -8.59 -13.65 -4.31
N GLY A 143 -9.88 -13.35 -4.38
CA GLY A 143 -10.86 -13.92 -3.44
C GLY A 143 -11.05 -15.43 -3.50
N ASN A 144 -10.68 -16.10 -4.61
CA ASN A 144 -10.73 -17.53 -4.80
C ASN A 144 -9.79 -18.01 -5.92
N GLU A 145 -9.67 -19.31 -6.08
CA GLU A 145 -8.77 -19.96 -7.06
C GLU A 145 -9.09 -19.54 -8.51
N ALA A 146 -10.35 -19.58 -8.90
CA ALA A 146 -10.73 -19.23 -10.27
C ALA A 146 -10.38 -17.79 -10.64
N LEU A 147 -10.56 -16.84 -9.71
CA LEU A 147 -10.18 -15.45 -9.90
C LEU A 147 -8.66 -15.29 -9.90
N GLN A 148 -7.97 -15.97 -9.00
CA GLN A 148 -6.50 -15.96 -8.94
C GLN A 148 -5.90 -16.46 -10.25
N ASP A 149 -6.32 -17.62 -10.72
CA ASP A 149 -5.76 -18.25 -11.90
C ASP A 149 -6.09 -17.48 -13.18
N TYR A 150 -7.27 -16.89 -13.23
CA TYR A 150 -7.62 -16.01 -14.34
C TYR A 150 -6.79 -14.74 -14.37
N HIS A 151 -6.69 -14.03 -13.24
CA HIS A 151 -6.08 -12.69 -13.19
C HIS A 151 -4.56 -12.71 -12.97
N ARG A 152 -4.04 -13.73 -12.28
CA ARG A 152 -2.65 -13.79 -11.85
C ARG A 152 -1.93 -15.08 -12.24
N PRO A 153 -2.01 -15.51 -13.53
CA PRO A 153 -1.26 -16.68 -13.98
C PRO A 153 0.26 -16.43 -13.91
N ASP A 154 1.02 -17.50 -13.91
CA ASP A 154 2.46 -17.39 -14.17
C ASP A 154 2.73 -17.04 -15.66
N LYS A 155 4.00 -16.81 -16.02
CA LYS A 155 4.39 -16.50 -17.41
C LYS A 155 4.10 -17.59 -18.41
N ARG A 156 3.77 -18.82 -17.97
CA ARG A 156 3.37 -19.96 -18.80
C ARG A 156 1.86 -20.21 -18.78
N GLY A 157 1.09 -19.30 -18.18
CA GLY A 157 -0.36 -19.41 -18.06
C GLY A 157 -0.84 -20.40 -17.00
N ARG A 158 0.03 -20.87 -16.08
CA ARG A 158 -0.32 -21.88 -15.07
C ARG A 158 -0.87 -21.21 -13.81
N SER A 159 -1.66 -22.00 -13.05
CA SER A 159 -2.17 -21.62 -11.73
C SER A 159 -1.06 -21.16 -10.78
N THR A 160 -1.34 -20.10 -10.03
CA THR A 160 -0.48 -19.61 -8.94
C THR A 160 -1.14 -19.74 -7.57
N TRP A 161 -2.40 -20.20 -7.51
CA TRP A 161 -3.18 -20.30 -6.29
C TRP A 161 -2.49 -21.10 -5.20
N SER A 162 -2.15 -22.36 -5.48
CA SER A 162 -1.50 -23.22 -4.49
C SER A 162 -0.15 -22.69 -4.02
N ALA A 163 0.59 -22.01 -4.91
CA ALA A 163 1.87 -21.40 -4.53
C ALA A 163 1.69 -20.18 -3.59
N ALA A 164 0.66 -19.36 -3.82
CA ALA A 164 0.33 -18.25 -2.94
C ALA A 164 -0.18 -18.74 -1.58
N LEU A 165 -1.03 -19.76 -1.54
CA LEU A 165 -1.50 -20.36 -0.29
C LEU A 165 -0.34 -20.94 0.54
N ARG A 166 0.58 -21.66 -0.09
CA ARG A 166 1.80 -22.14 0.59
C ARG A 166 2.60 -20.98 1.20
N GLY A 167 2.67 -19.84 0.50
CA GLY A 167 3.28 -18.62 1.04
C GLY A 167 2.59 -18.14 2.31
N ILE A 168 1.26 -18.14 2.34
CA ILE A 168 0.45 -17.77 3.52
C ILE A 168 0.71 -18.75 4.68
N ASP A 169 0.69 -20.05 4.41
CA ASP A 169 0.95 -21.08 5.44
C ASP A 169 2.33 -20.89 6.07
N LEU A 170 3.36 -20.62 5.27
CA LEU A 170 4.70 -20.34 5.77
C LEU A 170 4.77 -19.07 6.61
N LEU A 171 4.08 -17.99 6.19
CA LEU A 171 4.02 -16.76 7.02
C LEU A 171 3.37 -17.03 8.38
N HIS A 172 2.31 -17.84 8.44
CA HIS A 172 1.70 -18.27 9.69
C HIS A 172 2.65 -19.11 10.55
N GLN A 173 3.28 -20.14 9.97
CA GLN A 173 4.20 -21.03 10.66
C GLN A 173 5.35 -20.27 11.30
N HIS A 174 5.87 -19.24 10.62
CA HIS A 174 6.95 -18.40 11.12
C HIS A 174 6.49 -17.18 11.92
N GLN A 175 5.17 -17.02 12.13
CA GLN A 175 4.58 -15.87 12.86
C GLN A 175 5.01 -14.52 12.27
N VAL A 176 5.03 -14.40 10.96
CA VAL A 176 5.29 -13.16 10.23
C VAL A 176 3.99 -12.39 10.07
N ASP A 177 3.99 -11.10 10.39
CA ASP A 177 2.83 -10.24 10.20
C ASP A 177 2.58 -9.97 8.72
N PHE A 178 1.33 -10.18 8.26
CA PHE A 178 0.96 -9.92 6.88
C PHE A 178 -0.46 -9.38 6.74
N ASN A 179 -0.71 -8.69 5.64
CA ASN A 179 -2.04 -8.34 5.15
C ASN A 179 -2.30 -9.00 3.80
N LEU A 180 -3.55 -9.33 3.51
CA LEU A 180 -3.97 -9.71 2.18
C LEU A 180 -4.48 -8.50 1.42
N LEU A 181 -3.91 -8.26 0.24
CA LEU A 181 -4.32 -7.22 -0.69
C LEU A 181 -5.06 -7.84 -1.87
N VAL A 182 -6.29 -7.39 -2.08
CA VAL A 182 -7.20 -7.86 -3.13
C VAL A 182 -7.48 -6.73 -4.11
N VAL A 183 -7.27 -7.00 -5.40
CA VAL A 183 -7.67 -6.07 -6.46
C VAL A 183 -9.10 -6.39 -6.89
N VAL A 184 -10.01 -5.46 -6.62
CA VAL A 184 -11.46 -5.64 -6.84
C VAL A 184 -11.84 -5.26 -8.27
N HIS A 185 -12.50 -6.15 -8.97
CA HIS A 185 -13.04 -5.96 -10.32
C HIS A 185 -14.56 -6.23 -10.36
N ASN A 186 -15.20 -5.94 -11.48
CA ASN A 186 -16.67 -5.97 -11.58
C ASN A 186 -17.32 -7.29 -11.13
N GLU A 187 -16.72 -8.43 -11.49
CA GLU A 187 -17.29 -9.75 -11.19
C GLU A 187 -17.34 -10.06 -9.68
N MET A 188 -16.47 -9.43 -8.89
CA MET A 188 -16.42 -9.66 -7.44
C MET A 188 -17.58 -9.02 -6.68
N ALA A 189 -18.27 -8.04 -7.27
CA ALA A 189 -19.28 -7.24 -6.57
C ALA A 189 -20.42 -8.07 -5.96
N ALA A 190 -20.82 -9.15 -6.62
CA ALA A 190 -21.86 -10.06 -6.12
C ALA A 190 -21.36 -11.07 -5.06
N HIS A 191 -20.05 -11.21 -4.90
CA HIS A 191 -19.42 -12.27 -4.11
C HIS A 191 -18.68 -11.76 -2.87
N ALA A 192 -18.89 -10.50 -2.48
CA ALA A 192 -18.16 -9.83 -1.39
C ALA A 192 -18.13 -10.64 -0.09
N ALA A 193 -19.29 -11.21 0.33
CA ALA A 193 -19.38 -12.01 1.56
C ALA A 193 -18.55 -13.29 1.47
N ALA A 194 -18.65 -14.04 0.36
CA ALA A 194 -17.91 -15.28 0.17
C ALA A 194 -16.40 -15.02 0.07
N ILE A 195 -15.99 -13.94 -0.60
CA ILE A 195 -14.59 -13.51 -0.67
C ILE A 195 -14.07 -13.17 0.71
N TYR A 196 -14.82 -12.37 1.48
CA TYR A 196 -14.45 -12.04 2.86
C TYR A 196 -14.26 -13.29 3.72
N ASP A 197 -15.25 -14.20 3.71
CA ASP A 197 -15.21 -15.44 4.47
C ASP A 197 -14.00 -16.31 4.10
N ARG A 198 -13.70 -16.39 2.80
CA ARG A 198 -12.53 -17.13 2.31
C ARG A 198 -11.22 -16.52 2.81
N LEU A 199 -11.04 -15.21 2.71
CA LEU A 199 -9.83 -14.53 3.17
C LEU A 199 -9.63 -14.71 4.69
N VAL A 200 -10.68 -14.59 5.47
CA VAL A 200 -10.63 -14.83 6.92
C VAL A 200 -10.33 -16.29 7.25
N SER A 201 -10.88 -17.26 6.48
CA SER A 201 -10.60 -18.68 6.67
C SER A 201 -9.14 -19.04 6.41
N LEU A 202 -8.41 -18.23 5.64
CA LEU A 202 -6.96 -18.34 5.45
C LEU A 202 -6.15 -17.74 6.62
N GLY A 203 -6.80 -17.36 7.71
CA GLY A 203 -6.15 -16.78 8.89
C GLY A 203 -5.76 -15.30 8.76
N ALA A 204 -6.19 -14.62 7.70
CA ALA A 204 -5.88 -13.21 7.52
C ALA A 204 -6.53 -12.35 8.60
N ARG A 205 -5.71 -11.53 9.27
CA ARG A 205 -6.19 -10.52 10.24
C ARG A 205 -6.30 -9.12 9.63
N TYR A 206 -5.57 -8.84 8.58
CA TYR A 206 -5.54 -7.54 7.92
C TYR A 206 -5.91 -7.73 6.45
N LEU A 207 -6.94 -7.01 5.99
CA LEU A 207 -7.46 -7.07 4.64
C LEU A 207 -7.45 -5.68 4.02
N GLN A 208 -6.95 -5.57 2.80
CA GLN A 208 -6.95 -4.34 2.02
C GLN A 208 -7.58 -4.58 0.66
N PHE A 209 -8.54 -3.77 0.29
CA PHE A 209 -9.21 -3.84 -1.00
C PHE A 209 -8.84 -2.63 -1.85
N GLN A 210 -8.39 -2.88 -3.08
CA GLN A 210 -8.04 -1.83 -4.02
C GLN A 210 -8.91 -1.95 -5.28
N PRO A 211 -9.46 -0.85 -5.80
CA PRO A 211 -10.25 -0.89 -7.02
C PRO A 211 -9.36 -1.12 -8.24
N LEU A 212 -9.78 -1.99 -9.15
CA LEU A 212 -9.15 -2.13 -10.46
C LEU A 212 -9.46 -0.91 -11.32
N MET A 213 -8.45 -0.10 -11.59
CA MET A 213 -8.55 1.16 -12.34
C MET A 213 -7.59 1.23 -13.54
N SER A 214 -7.06 0.09 -13.97
CA SER A 214 -6.14 0.04 -15.11
C SER A 214 -6.88 0.35 -16.42
N GLU A 215 -6.23 1.10 -17.30
CA GLU A 215 -6.66 1.34 -18.68
C GLU A 215 -5.88 0.48 -19.69
N GLY A 216 -5.06 -0.46 -19.21
CA GLY A 216 -4.20 -1.26 -20.05
C GLY A 216 -4.96 -2.11 -21.07
N ALA A 217 -4.39 -2.25 -22.27
CA ALA A 217 -4.94 -3.03 -23.39
C ALA A 217 -5.18 -4.53 -23.06
N ALA A 218 -4.60 -5.05 -21.98
CA ALA A 218 -4.78 -6.41 -21.52
C ALA A 218 -6.10 -6.65 -20.78
N LEU A 219 -6.82 -5.59 -20.38
CA LEU A 219 -8.13 -5.71 -19.74
C LEU A 219 -9.20 -5.87 -20.82
N ARG A 220 -9.87 -7.03 -20.82
CA ARG A 220 -11.07 -7.22 -21.62
C ARG A 220 -12.11 -6.17 -21.25
N GLU A 221 -12.86 -5.70 -22.24
CA GLU A 221 -14.04 -4.86 -22.03
C GLU A 221 -14.93 -5.50 -20.95
N GLY A 222 -15.31 -4.73 -19.93
CA GLY A 222 -16.11 -5.22 -18.79
C GLY A 222 -15.37 -5.53 -17.49
N TYR A 223 -14.03 -5.60 -17.46
CA TYR A 223 -13.29 -5.80 -16.20
C TYR A 223 -13.08 -4.52 -15.39
N GLN A 224 -13.17 -3.36 -16.03
CA GLN A 224 -13.07 -2.09 -15.30
C GLN A 224 -14.16 -1.98 -14.24
N LEU A 225 -13.73 -1.68 -13.02
CA LEU A 225 -14.64 -1.58 -11.89
C LEU A 225 -15.53 -0.33 -12.02
N SER A 226 -16.85 -0.55 -12.06
CA SER A 226 -17.82 0.54 -12.01
C SER A 226 -17.97 1.08 -10.58
N ALA A 227 -18.39 2.34 -10.46
CA ALA A 227 -18.66 2.96 -9.16
C ALA A 227 -19.71 2.18 -8.35
N ASP A 228 -20.79 1.71 -9.00
CA ASP A 228 -21.82 0.92 -8.32
C ASP A 228 -21.26 -0.40 -7.80
N ASN A 229 -20.52 -1.13 -8.60
CA ASN A 229 -19.94 -2.41 -8.19
C ASN A 229 -18.89 -2.24 -7.09
N TRP A 230 -18.07 -1.18 -7.13
CA TRP A 230 -17.19 -0.85 -6.03
C TRP A 230 -17.95 -0.62 -4.71
N GLY A 231 -18.99 0.22 -4.76
CA GLY A 231 -19.83 0.50 -3.61
C GLY A 231 -20.54 -0.75 -3.08
N ARG A 232 -21.10 -1.57 -3.98
CA ARG A 232 -21.78 -2.85 -3.62
C ARG A 232 -20.79 -3.81 -2.94
N PHE A 233 -19.60 -3.97 -3.50
CA PHE A 233 -18.57 -4.84 -2.96
C PHE A 233 -18.17 -4.39 -1.55
N MET A 234 -17.78 -3.13 -1.38
CA MET A 234 -17.28 -2.61 -0.10
C MET A 234 -18.36 -2.60 0.99
N VAL A 235 -19.61 -2.31 0.64
CA VAL A 235 -20.76 -2.45 1.55
C VAL A 235 -21.01 -3.92 1.90
N GLY A 236 -20.84 -4.84 0.94
CA GLY A 236 -20.92 -6.28 1.17
C GLY A 236 -19.86 -6.76 2.18
N ILE A 237 -18.60 -6.32 2.01
CA ILE A 237 -17.52 -6.58 2.97
C ILE A 237 -17.87 -6.05 4.36
N TRP A 238 -18.32 -4.79 4.47
CA TRP A 238 -18.73 -4.17 5.71
C TRP A 238 -19.84 -4.96 6.43
N ARG A 239 -20.87 -5.37 5.70
CA ARG A 239 -22.00 -6.14 6.24
C ARG A 239 -21.57 -7.52 6.73
N GLN A 240 -20.71 -8.22 5.98
CA GLN A 240 -20.22 -9.53 6.36
C GLN A 240 -19.30 -9.45 7.58
N TRP A 241 -18.39 -8.47 7.63
CA TRP A 241 -17.54 -8.22 8.79
C TRP A 241 -18.36 -7.99 10.07
N ARG A 242 -19.43 -7.18 9.98
CA ARG A 242 -20.36 -6.97 11.10
C ARG A 242 -21.11 -8.24 11.49
N LYS A 243 -21.67 -8.97 10.51
CA LYS A 243 -22.41 -10.21 10.72
C LYS A 243 -21.59 -11.26 11.47
N ARG A 244 -20.31 -11.35 11.18
CA ARG A 244 -19.37 -12.29 11.81
C ARG A 244 -18.85 -11.81 13.17
N CYS A 245 -19.19 -10.60 13.59
CA CYS A 245 -18.64 -9.99 14.80
C CYS A 245 -17.09 -9.98 14.82
N ASP A 246 -16.46 -9.76 13.67
CA ASP A 246 -15.00 -9.85 13.50
C ASP A 246 -14.24 -8.62 14.04
N ARG A 247 -14.93 -7.75 14.74
CA ARG A 247 -14.40 -6.53 15.36
C ARG A 247 -13.26 -6.85 16.34
N GLY A 248 -12.13 -6.15 16.19
CA GLY A 248 -10.92 -6.39 17.00
C GLY A 248 -10.17 -7.69 16.66
N ARG A 249 -10.69 -8.49 15.73
CA ARG A 249 -10.07 -9.73 15.26
C ARG A 249 -9.58 -9.61 13.81
N VAL A 250 -10.41 -9.03 12.93
CA VAL A 250 -10.08 -8.77 11.53
C VAL A 250 -10.21 -7.27 11.27
N PHE A 251 -9.19 -6.69 10.66
CA PHE A 251 -9.07 -5.28 10.35
C PHE A 251 -9.17 -5.09 8.84
N VAL A 252 -10.24 -4.45 8.38
CA VAL A 252 -10.38 -4.03 6.99
C VAL A 252 -9.77 -2.63 6.87
N ILE A 253 -8.59 -2.51 6.29
CA ILE A 253 -7.79 -1.28 6.26
C ILE A 253 -8.59 -0.09 5.72
N ASN A 254 -9.41 -0.31 4.67
CA ASN A 254 -10.27 0.73 4.11
C ASN A 254 -11.27 1.31 5.12
N ILE A 255 -11.79 0.48 6.02
CA ILE A 255 -12.72 0.89 7.08
C ILE A 255 -11.96 1.60 8.21
N GLU A 256 -10.87 0.98 8.68
CA GLU A 256 -10.07 1.49 9.80
C GLU A 256 -9.50 2.89 9.49
N GLN A 257 -8.98 3.10 8.28
CA GLN A 257 -8.45 4.39 7.85
C GLN A 257 -9.56 5.46 7.76
N ALA A 258 -10.73 5.12 7.24
CA ALA A 258 -11.86 6.06 7.18
C ALA A 258 -12.34 6.45 8.57
N TRP A 259 -12.42 5.50 9.50
CA TRP A 259 -12.79 5.77 10.89
C TRP A 259 -11.74 6.60 11.63
N ALA A 260 -10.45 6.27 11.46
CA ALA A 260 -9.37 7.08 12.01
C ALA A 260 -9.48 8.53 11.50
N GLN A 261 -9.65 8.72 10.18
CA GLN A 261 -9.78 10.04 9.59
C GLN A 261 -11.02 10.80 10.08
N TYR A 262 -12.14 10.11 10.29
CA TYR A 262 -13.36 10.73 10.84
C TYR A 262 -13.11 11.41 12.20
N PHE A 263 -12.32 10.78 13.07
CA PHE A 263 -12.05 11.28 14.42
C PHE A 263 -10.79 12.16 14.52
N THR A 264 -9.74 11.89 13.72
CA THR A 264 -8.44 12.57 13.84
C THR A 264 -8.22 13.62 12.77
N HIS A 265 -9.10 13.68 11.76
CA HIS A 265 -8.96 14.54 10.57
C HIS A 265 -7.68 14.28 9.75
N THR A 266 -6.95 13.21 10.05
CA THR A 266 -5.72 12.82 9.36
C THR A 266 -5.96 11.54 8.58
N SER A 267 -5.68 11.57 7.27
CA SER A 267 -5.82 10.39 6.43
C SER A 267 -4.64 9.44 6.58
N GLY A 268 -4.92 8.15 6.74
CA GLY A 268 -3.93 7.07 6.63
C GLY A 268 -3.68 6.61 5.18
N SER A 269 -4.35 7.21 4.18
CA SER A 269 -4.25 6.83 2.78
C SER A 269 -4.11 8.06 1.89
N CYS A 270 -3.15 8.05 0.95
CA CYS A 270 -2.98 9.13 -0.02
C CYS A 270 -4.24 9.32 -0.90
N VAL A 271 -4.97 8.23 -1.19
CA VAL A 271 -6.21 8.25 -1.98
C VAL A 271 -7.24 9.18 -1.34
N HIS A 272 -7.36 9.16 -0.02
CA HIS A 272 -8.35 9.92 0.74
C HIS A 272 -7.75 11.07 1.54
N SER A 273 -6.50 11.44 1.27
CA SER A 273 -5.87 12.66 1.78
C SER A 273 -6.32 13.88 0.97
N ALA A 274 -6.34 15.05 1.61
CA ALA A 274 -6.61 16.31 0.92
C ALA A 274 -5.49 16.72 -0.05
N ARG A 275 -4.28 16.18 0.14
CA ARG A 275 -3.09 16.44 -0.68
C ARG A 275 -2.47 15.14 -1.16
N CYS A 276 -1.81 15.18 -2.32
CA CYS A 276 -0.94 14.13 -2.84
C CYS A 276 0.52 14.61 -2.87
N GLY A 277 1.40 13.84 -3.50
CA GLY A 277 2.76 14.26 -3.85
C GLY A 277 3.84 13.90 -2.82
N SER A 278 3.50 13.27 -1.69
CA SER A 278 4.48 12.85 -0.68
C SER A 278 4.83 11.35 -0.71
N ASN A 279 4.29 10.61 -1.67
CA ASN A 279 4.56 9.17 -1.86
C ASN A 279 5.24 8.96 -3.22
N LEU A 280 6.55 9.10 -3.23
CA LEU A 280 7.37 8.97 -4.44
C LEU A 280 7.62 7.50 -4.77
N VAL A 281 8.10 7.27 -5.98
CA VAL A 281 8.59 5.96 -6.43
C VAL A 281 10.02 6.09 -6.91
N MET A 282 10.85 5.07 -6.67
CA MET A 282 12.19 4.99 -7.24
C MET A 282 12.39 3.67 -7.98
N GLU A 283 12.81 3.78 -9.22
CA GLU A 283 13.19 2.67 -10.09
C GLU A 283 14.63 2.19 -9.80
N PRO A 284 15.02 0.97 -10.25
CA PRO A 284 16.32 0.40 -9.97
C PRO A 284 17.50 1.26 -10.46
N ASP A 285 17.29 2.02 -11.53
CA ASP A 285 18.27 2.92 -12.13
C ASP A 285 18.40 4.27 -11.41
N GLY A 286 17.60 4.48 -10.36
CA GLY A 286 17.56 5.72 -9.58
C GLY A 286 16.62 6.79 -10.12
N GLN A 287 15.82 6.50 -11.16
CA GLN A 287 14.75 7.38 -11.61
C GLN A 287 13.70 7.56 -10.52
N LEU A 288 13.30 8.81 -10.29
CA LEU A 288 12.27 9.19 -9.32
C LEU A 288 11.01 9.63 -10.04
N TYR A 289 9.87 9.16 -9.54
CA TYR A 289 8.53 9.54 -10.02
C TYR A 289 7.66 10.00 -8.85
N ALA A 290 6.70 10.85 -9.17
CA ALA A 290 5.85 11.49 -8.17
C ALA A 290 4.78 10.56 -7.59
N CYS A 291 4.44 9.46 -8.27
CA CYS A 291 3.40 8.53 -7.84
C CYS A 291 3.55 7.17 -8.51
N ASP A 292 3.21 6.10 -7.78
CA ASP A 292 3.22 4.73 -8.29
C ASP A 292 2.20 4.48 -9.41
N HIS A 293 1.08 5.19 -9.41
CA HIS A 293 0.09 5.13 -10.49
C HIS A 293 0.47 5.94 -11.74
N LEU A 294 1.53 6.75 -11.69
CA LEU A 294 1.89 7.72 -12.70
C LEU A 294 3.39 7.63 -13.04
N ILE A 295 3.84 6.41 -13.38
CA ILE A 295 5.22 6.16 -13.83
C ILE A 295 5.30 6.46 -15.33
N ASN A 296 5.42 7.74 -15.66
CA ASN A 296 5.49 8.23 -17.03
C ASN A 296 6.37 9.50 -17.09
N ALA A 297 6.68 9.96 -18.30
CA ALA A 297 7.57 11.10 -18.52
C ALA A 297 7.07 12.40 -17.87
N GLU A 298 5.74 12.62 -17.82
CA GLU A 298 5.11 13.81 -17.29
C GLU A 298 5.26 13.93 -15.76
N HIS A 299 5.34 12.80 -15.05
CA HIS A 299 5.44 12.72 -13.60
C HIS A 299 6.84 12.32 -13.11
N ARG A 300 7.80 12.36 -14.02
CA ARG A 300 9.20 12.11 -13.71
C ARG A 300 9.78 13.30 -12.96
N LEU A 301 10.46 13.03 -11.84
CA LEU A 301 11.05 14.05 -10.98
C LEU A 301 12.58 14.22 -11.19
N GLY A 302 13.22 13.35 -11.99
CA GLY A 302 14.65 13.29 -12.16
C GLY A 302 15.26 12.03 -11.54
N ARG A 303 16.55 12.06 -11.21
CA ARG A 303 17.31 10.91 -10.70
C ARG A 303 17.86 11.15 -9.30
N LEU A 304 18.06 10.06 -8.57
CA LEU A 304 18.65 10.09 -7.23
C LEU A 304 20.04 10.77 -7.19
N ASP A 305 20.84 10.60 -8.23
CA ASP A 305 22.21 11.15 -8.34
C ASP A 305 22.26 12.60 -8.85
N GLU A 306 21.16 13.15 -9.37
CA GLU A 306 21.10 14.48 -9.99
C GLU A 306 20.54 15.57 -9.05
N GLN A 307 19.81 15.19 -8.02
CA GLN A 307 19.13 16.15 -7.12
C GLN A 307 18.98 15.61 -5.70
N THR A 308 18.63 16.47 -4.76
CA THR A 308 18.31 16.07 -3.39
C THR A 308 16.91 15.46 -3.31
N LEU A 309 16.68 14.55 -2.34
CA LEU A 309 15.36 13.97 -2.13
C LEU A 309 14.36 15.03 -1.65
N ALA A 310 14.79 16.02 -0.87
CA ALA A 310 13.94 17.14 -0.47
C ALA A 310 13.44 17.92 -1.70
N ALA A 311 14.34 18.22 -2.67
CA ALA A 311 13.95 18.87 -3.92
C ALA A 311 12.98 18.02 -4.76
N ALA A 312 13.17 16.70 -4.79
CA ALA A 312 12.23 15.80 -5.46
C ALA A 312 10.84 15.80 -4.80
N VAL A 313 10.78 15.82 -3.46
CA VAL A 313 9.52 15.96 -2.72
C VAL A 313 8.85 17.29 -3.02
N ASP A 314 9.58 18.40 -2.97
CA ASP A 314 9.06 19.73 -3.27
C ASP A 314 8.52 19.80 -4.70
N ALA A 315 9.26 19.28 -5.68
CA ALA A 315 8.81 19.20 -7.07
C ALA A 315 7.54 18.36 -7.20
N SER A 316 7.44 17.21 -6.53
CA SER A 316 6.26 16.35 -6.53
C SER A 316 5.03 17.05 -5.94
N VAL A 317 5.20 17.76 -4.82
CA VAL A 317 4.12 18.49 -4.15
C VAL A 317 3.61 19.66 -5.02
N GLN A 318 4.48 20.25 -5.85
CA GLN A 318 4.12 21.35 -6.77
C GLN A 318 3.41 20.89 -8.04
N LEU A 319 3.45 19.59 -8.37
CA LEU A 319 2.67 19.08 -9.50
C LEU A 319 1.15 19.30 -9.30
N PRO A 320 0.36 19.46 -10.36
CA PRO A 320 -1.08 19.76 -10.24
C PRO A 320 -1.86 18.79 -9.34
N PHE A 321 -1.46 17.51 -9.29
CA PHE A 321 -2.08 16.53 -8.39
C PHE A 321 -1.49 16.53 -6.98
N GLY A 322 -0.28 17.05 -6.78
CA GLY A 322 0.42 17.08 -5.49
C GLY A 322 -0.07 18.17 -4.55
N GLN A 323 -0.61 19.25 -5.09
CA GLN A 323 -1.24 20.33 -4.34
C GLN A 323 -2.58 19.88 -3.71
N GLN A 324 -3.26 20.78 -3.01
CA GLN A 324 -4.61 20.51 -2.55
C GLN A 324 -5.48 20.06 -3.72
N LYS A 325 -6.11 18.88 -3.58
CA LYS A 325 -6.95 18.33 -4.65
C LYS A 325 -8.04 19.32 -5.04
N SER A 326 -8.19 19.56 -6.33
CA SER A 326 -9.26 20.39 -6.87
C SER A 326 -10.59 19.63 -6.74
N LEU A 327 -11.34 19.93 -5.68
CA LEU A 327 -12.63 19.29 -5.43
C LEU A 327 -13.73 20.00 -6.20
N ARG A 328 -14.55 19.22 -6.88
CA ARG A 328 -15.74 19.72 -7.58
C ARG A 328 -16.73 20.40 -6.63
N ARG A 329 -17.62 21.22 -7.21
CA ARG A 329 -18.66 21.92 -6.46
C ARG A 329 -19.53 20.96 -5.63
N GLU A 330 -19.91 19.83 -6.20
CA GLU A 330 -20.71 18.79 -5.52
C GLU A 330 -20.00 18.18 -4.29
N CYS A 331 -18.66 18.13 -4.31
CA CYS A 331 -17.90 17.68 -3.16
C CYS A 331 -17.97 18.64 -1.97
N GLN A 332 -18.24 19.93 -2.20
CA GLN A 332 -18.27 20.94 -1.13
C GLN A 332 -19.39 20.68 -0.12
N THR A 333 -20.54 20.16 -0.59
CA THR A 333 -21.71 19.83 0.23
C THR A 333 -21.86 18.33 0.51
N CYS A 334 -20.91 17.50 0.05
CA CYS A 334 -20.97 16.06 0.20
C CYS A 334 -20.78 15.63 1.65
N SER A 335 -21.70 14.83 2.18
CA SER A 335 -21.72 14.38 3.58
C SER A 335 -20.56 13.46 3.94
N VAL A 336 -19.87 12.87 2.96
CA VAL A 336 -18.70 12.00 3.16
C VAL A 336 -17.38 12.66 2.75
N LYS A 337 -17.40 13.96 2.41
CA LYS A 337 -16.21 14.74 1.99
C LYS A 337 -15.03 14.53 2.94
N MET A 338 -15.28 14.54 4.24
CA MET A 338 -14.25 14.50 5.28
C MET A 338 -13.37 13.25 5.22
N VAL A 339 -13.88 12.13 4.72
CA VAL A 339 -13.15 10.87 4.58
C VAL A 339 -12.86 10.50 3.13
N CYS A 340 -13.56 11.09 2.15
CA CYS A 340 -13.40 10.80 0.72
C CYS A 340 -12.32 11.68 0.07
N GLN A 341 -12.33 12.99 0.34
CA GLN A 341 -11.42 13.99 -0.25
C GLN A 341 -11.29 13.87 -1.78
N GLY A 342 -12.38 13.50 -2.48
CA GLY A 342 -12.40 13.34 -3.93
C GLY A 342 -11.74 12.07 -4.48
N GLY A 343 -11.15 11.24 -3.63
CA GLY A 343 -10.46 10.02 -4.05
C GLY A 343 -9.10 10.28 -4.73
N CYS A 344 -8.58 9.31 -5.48
CA CYS A 344 -7.30 9.41 -6.17
C CYS A 344 -7.41 10.27 -7.46
N PRO A 345 -6.52 11.24 -7.69
CA PRO A 345 -6.50 12.01 -8.94
C PRO A 345 -6.25 11.16 -10.20
N ALA A 346 -5.49 10.05 -10.08
CA ALA A 346 -5.29 9.10 -11.18
C ALA A 346 -6.59 8.38 -11.62
N HIS A 347 -7.67 8.49 -10.84
CA HIS A 347 -8.96 7.90 -11.16
C HIS A 347 -9.97 8.91 -11.73
N LEU A 348 -9.52 10.09 -12.11
CA LEU A 348 -10.37 11.08 -12.76
C LEU A 348 -10.59 10.72 -14.23
N ASN A 349 -11.80 10.93 -14.72
CA ASN A 349 -12.08 10.90 -16.15
C ASN A 349 -11.76 12.27 -16.80
N ALA A 350 -11.88 12.35 -18.12
CA ALA A 350 -11.61 13.59 -18.88
C ALA A 350 -12.43 14.82 -18.41
N ALA A 351 -13.59 14.61 -17.79
CA ALA A 351 -14.43 15.67 -17.21
C ALA A 351 -14.04 16.04 -15.76
N GLY A 352 -12.93 15.49 -15.24
CA GLY A 352 -12.46 15.73 -13.86
C GLY A 352 -13.28 15.05 -12.78
N ASN A 353 -14.10 14.04 -13.12
CA ASN A 353 -14.89 13.28 -12.18
C ASN A 353 -14.15 12.03 -11.74
N ASN A 354 -14.09 11.79 -10.42
CA ASN A 354 -13.61 10.49 -9.96
C ASN A 354 -14.57 9.39 -10.39
N ARG A 355 -14.06 8.42 -11.14
CA ARG A 355 -14.83 7.30 -11.71
C ARG A 355 -15.53 6.45 -10.66
N LEU A 356 -15.06 6.47 -9.41
CA LEU A 356 -15.62 5.69 -8.30
C LEU A 356 -16.46 6.51 -7.33
N CYS A 357 -16.78 7.78 -7.65
CA CYS A 357 -17.44 8.73 -6.73
C CYS A 357 -18.72 8.15 -6.08
N GLY A 358 -19.64 7.59 -6.87
CA GLY A 358 -20.88 6.99 -6.35
C GLY A 358 -20.62 5.81 -5.42
N GLY A 359 -19.61 5.01 -5.72
CA GLY A 359 -19.19 3.88 -4.89
C GLY A 359 -18.59 4.31 -3.57
N TYR A 360 -17.72 5.33 -3.57
CA TYR A 360 -17.20 5.92 -2.34
C TYR A 360 -18.31 6.53 -1.48
N TYR A 361 -19.23 7.26 -2.10
CA TYR A 361 -20.37 7.85 -1.38
C TYR A 361 -21.18 6.78 -0.65
N ARG A 362 -21.56 5.71 -1.36
CA ARG A 362 -22.32 4.59 -0.82
C ARG A 362 -21.58 3.90 0.33
N PHE A 363 -20.32 3.54 0.11
CA PHE A 363 -19.50 2.85 1.12
C PHE A 363 -19.29 3.69 2.37
N PHE A 364 -18.82 4.93 2.22
CA PHE A 364 -18.57 5.80 3.37
C PHE A 364 -19.83 6.19 4.11
N SER A 365 -20.97 6.37 3.42
CA SER A 365 -22.24 6.63 4.08
C SER A 365 -22.64 5.50 5.01
N ASP A 366 -22.45 4.24 4.60
CA ASP A 366 -22.78 3.05 5.40
C ASP A 366 -21.86 2.90 6.61
N ILE A 367 -20.54 3.01 6.42
CA ILE A 367 -19.56 2.78 7.51
C ILE A 367 -19.48 3.95 8.51
N LEU A 368 -19.87 5.16 8.12
CA LEU A 368 -19.89 6.33 9.00
C LEU A 368 -21.22 6.47 9.76
N ALA A 369 -22.29 5.82 9.33
CA ALA A 369 -23.58 5.90 10.00
C ALA A 369 -23.50 5.56 11.51
N PRO A 370 -22.79 4.50 11.95
CA PRO A 370 -22.64 4.20 13.37
C PRO A 370 -21.80 5.22 14.15
N LEU A 371 -21.06 6.09 13.49
CA LEU A 371 -20.17 7.07 14.14
C LEU A 371 -20.89 8.40 14.42
N ARG A 372 -22.02 8.67 13.75
CA ARG A 372 -22.71 9.96 13.82
C ARG A 372 -23.07 10.45 15.24
N PRO A 373 -23.39 9.56 16.21
CA PRO A 373 -23.68 9.98 17.58
C PRO A 373 -22.47 10.51 18.36
N PHE A 374 -21.25 10.30 17.85
CA PHE A 374 -20.01 10.65 18.54
C PHE A 374 -19.38 11.94 17.99
N THR A 375 -18.75 12.73 18.86
CA THR A 375 -18.00 13.91 18.44
C THR A 375 -16.82 13.50 17.56
N ARG A 376 -16.46 14.38 16.60
CA ARG A 376 -15.36 14.11 15.66
C ARG A 376 -14.03 14.59 16.22
N ASP A 377 -13.60 13.97 17.32
CA ASP A 377 -12.36 14.25 18.04
C ASP A 377 -11.88 12.99 18.78
N LEU A 378 -10.80 13.12 19.52
CA LEU A 378 -10.24 12.01 20.30
C LEU A 378 -11.16 11.56 21.43
N ASN A 379 -12.04 12.42 21.97
CA ASN A 379 -13.01 12.03 22.99
C ASN A 379 -14.10 11.19 22.38
N GLY A 380 -14.64 11.59 21.21
CA GLY A 380 -15.56 10.79 20.44
C GLY A 380 -14.97 9.42 20.03
N LEU A 381 -13.70 9.37 19.65
CA LEU A 381 -13.00 8.11 19.36
C LEU A 381 -12.97 7.20 20.61
N LYS A 382 -12.65 7.74 21.79
CA LYS A 382 -12.64 6.98 23.03
C LYS A 382 -14.04 6.47 23.38
N ALA A 383 -15.06 7.33 23.31
CA ALA A 383 -16.44 6.98 23.58
C ALA A 383 -16.96 5.92 22.62
N TRP A 384 -16.66 6.08 21.31
CA TRP A 384 -17.02 5.09 20.31
C TRP A 384 -16.34 3.75 20.56
N ARG A 385 -15.02 3.72 20.85
CA ARG A 385 -14.30 2.48 21.18
C ARG A 385 -14.92 1.78 22.38
N ALA A 386 -15.25 2.50 23.45
CA ALA A 386 -15.89 1.95 24.65
C ALA A 386 -17.26 1.33 24.31
N ALA A 387 -18.12 2.07 23.59
CA ALA A 387 -19.44 1.59 23.18
C ALA A 387 -19.35 0.41 22.19
N PHE A 388 -18.32 0.43 21.32
CA PHE A 388 -18.20 -0.53 20.24
C PHE A 388 -17.51 -1.84 20.68
N VAL A 389 -16.66 -1.82 21.71
CA VAL A 389 -16.03 -3.02 22.30
C VAL A 389 -16.95 -3.65 23.34
N GLY A 390 -17.72 -2.86 24.09
CA GLY A 390 -18.64 -3.36 25.12
C GLY A 390 -19.76 -4.27 24.60
N THR A 391 -20.12 -4.17 23.32
CA THR A 391 -21.15 -5.04 22.69
C THR A 391 -20.58 -6.37 22.18
N ALA A 392 -19.28 -6.61 22.23
CA ALA A 392 -18.66 -7.86 21.79
C ALA A 392 -18.69 -8.97 22.88
N HIS A 393 -19.03 -8.64 24.13
CA HIS A 393 -19.10 -9.58 25.25
C HIS A 393 -20.54 -9.98 25.65
N THR A 394 -21.58 -9.52 24.94
CA THR A 394 -22.98 -9.78 25.28
C THR A 394 -23.78 -10.42 24.13
N ALA A 395 -23.12 -11.09 23.18
CA ALA A 395 -23.84 -11.87 22.15
C ALA A 395 -23.24 -13.27 22.02
#